data_086e65147e892d242c3a5a444a95346c
#
_entry.id   086e65147e892d242c3a5a444a95346c
#
_cell.length_a   1.000
_cell.length_b   1.000
_cell.length_c   1.000
_cell.angle_alpha   90.00
_cell.angle_beta   90.00
_cell.angle_gamma   90.00
#
_symmetry.space_group_name_H-M   'P 1'
#
loop_
_entity.id
_entity.type
_entity.pdbx_description
1 polymer ?
#
loop_
_entity_poly.entity_id
_entity_poly.type
_entity_poly.pdbx_seq_one_letter_code
_entity_poly.pdbx_strand_id
1 'polypeptide(L)'
;MSTELWTTPSAYADAFSTATLNSIASGNSILSDLALTNTNGDIFCDVSFNLASASFLAPNFIGIFIYPLNKDTSTYGDGRFGTSAAGIPSGYPGISVGITPTTAAQSGTVSRLLLPAMGCGYKFVLYNGGGVTFASSANTCQYRSYNRAVV
;
A
#
# COMPACT_ATOMS: atom_id res chain seq x y z
N MET A 1 17.56 20.35 25.28
CA MET A 1 16.33 19.93 24.55
C MET A 1 16.76 18.88 23.58
N SER A 2 16.16 17.70 23.59
CA SER A 2 16.39 16.70 22.55
C SER A 2 15.66 17.16 21.28
N THR A 3 16.34 17.12 20.16
CA THR A 3 15.77 17.46 18.85
C THR A 3 15.35 16.17 18.17
N GLU A 4 14.10 16.09 17.75
CA GLU A 4 13.62 14.96 16.95
C GLU A 4 13.93 15.22 15.48
N LEU A 5 14.64 14.29 14.85
CA LEU A 5 14.95 14.33 13.43
C LEU A 5 14.39 13.09 12.74
N TRP A 6 13.89 13.29 11.54
CA TRP A 6 13.54 12.18 10.66
C TRP A 6 14.83 11.62 10.06
N THR A 7 14.95 10.30 10.05
CA THR A 7 16.03 9.67 9.29
C THR A 7 15.81 9.92 7.80
N THR A 8 16.89 9.92 7.03
CA THR A 8 16.76 9.97 5.56
C THR A 8 15.96 8.75 5.08
N PRO A 9 14.83 8.94 4.39
CA PRO A 9 14.07 7.82 3.86
C PRO A 9 14.90 6.96 2.91
N SER A 10 14.62 5.66 2.87
CA SER A 10 15.17 4.78 1.84
C SER A 10 14.78 5.25 0.43
N ALA A 11 15.45 4.75 -0.60
CA ALA A 11 14.95 4.90 -1.96
C ALA A 11 13.59 4.22 -2.11
N TYR A 12 12.77 4.70 -3.04
CA TYR A 12 11.52 4.02 -3.38
C TYR A 12 11.80 2.64 -3.96
N ALA A 13 11.05 1.65 -3.50
CA ALA A 13 11.05 0.27 -4.00
C ALA A 13 9.63 -0.14 -4.37
N ASP A 14 9.47 -1.10 -5.24
CA ASP A 14 8.14 -1.56 -5.62
C ASP A 14 7.44 -2.25 -4.44
N ALA A 15 6.22 -1.83 -4.16
CA ALA A 15 5.32 -2.46 -3.20
C ALA A 15 4.55 -3.63 -3.84
N PHE A 16 4.29 -3.52 -5.13
CA PHE A 16 3.63 -4.52 -5.96
C PHE A 16 4.38 -4.69 -7.27
N SER A 17 4.35 -5.87 -7.86
CA SER A 17 4.73 -5.99 -9.27
C SER A 17 3.70 -5.27 -10.15
N THR A 18 4.13 -4.79 -11.30
CA THR A 18 3.26 -4.07 -12.25
C THR A 18 2.08 -4.94 -12.71
N ALA A 19 2.32 -6.23 -12.91
CA ALA A 19 1.29 -7.17 -13.34
C ALA A 19 0.17 -7.32 -12.30
N THR A 20 0.51 -7.33 -11.01
CA THR A 20 -0.45 -7.49 -9.90
C THR A 20 -1.43 -6.33 -9.80
N LEU A 21 -1.00 -5.11 -10.14
CA LEU A 21 -1.84 -3.91 -10.07
C LEU A 21 -2.76 -3.72 -11.28
N ASN A 22 -2.52 -4.45 -12.36
CA ASN A 22 -3.29 -4.26 -13.58
C ASN A 22 -4.67 -4.92 -13.49
N SER A 23 -5.66 -4.28 -14.08
CA SER A 23 -7.04 -4.81 -14.21
C SER A 23 -7.73 -5.16 -12.89
N ILE A 24 -7.37 -4.52 -11.78
CA ILE A 24 -8.09 -4.70 -10.51
C ILE A 24 -9.49 -4.13 -10.65
N ALA A 25 -10.51 -4.97 -10.50
CA ALA A 25 -11.91 -4.54 -10.57
C ALA A 25 -12.25 -3.57 -9.43
N SER A 26 -13.18 -2.65 -9.70
CA SER A 26 -13.73 -1.76 -8.68
C SER A 26 -14.35 -2.58 -7.53
N GLY A 27 -14.13 -2.11 -6.31
CA GLY A 27 -14.60 -2.78 -5.10
C GLY A 27 -13.73 -3.94 -4.62
N ASN A 28 -12.64 -4.24 -5.31
CA ASN A 28 -11.74 -5.33 -4.94
C ASN A 28 -10.45 -4.83 -4.28
N SER A 29 -9.93 -5.66 -3.39
CA SER A 29 -8.59 -5.54 -2.83
C SER A 29 -7.66 -6.55 -3.47
N ILE A 30 -6.38 -6.19 -3.60
CA ILE A 30 -5.30 -7.07 -4.04
C ILE A 30 -4.18 -7.09 -3.00
N LEU A 31 -3.68 -8.26 -2.68
CA LEU A 31 -2.50 -8.45 -1.84
C LEU A 31 -1.24 -8.36 -2.69
N SER A 32 -0.21 -7.66 -2.20
CA SER A 32 1.07 -7.61 -2.92
C SER A 32 1.66 -9.01 -3.10
N ASP A 33 2.19 -9.28 -4.27
CA ASP A 33 2.95 -10.48 -4.57
C ASP A 33 4.33 -10.48 -3.90
N LEU A 34 4.83 -9.29 -3.58
CA LEU A 34 6.08 -9.10 -2.86
C LEU A 34 5.87 -9.25 -1.35
N ALA A 35 6.61 -10.17 -0.74
CA ALA A 35 6.71 -10.28 0.72
C ALA A 35 7.88 -9.43 1.20
N LEU A 36 7.62 -8.55 2.14
CA LEU A 36 8.58 -7.59 2.66
C LEU A 36 8.91 -7.92 4.12
N THR A 37 10.07 -7.51 4.57
CA THR A 37 10.48 -7.65 5.98
C THR A 37 11.03 -6.31 6.46
N ASN A 38 10.61 -5.88 7.64
CA ASN A 38 11.17 -4.68 8.28
C ASN A 38 12.54 -5.01 8.90
N THR A 39 13.58 -5.06 8.07
CA THR A 39 14.93 -5.45 8.50
C THR A 39 15.64 -4.35 9.29
N ASN A 40 15.33 -3.09 9.02
CA ASN A 40 16.00 -1.94 9.61
C ASN A 40 15.33 -1.45 10.89
N GLY A 41 14.17 -2.00 11.26
CA GLY A 41 13.38 -1.50 12.38
C GLY A 41 12.76 -0.13 12.10
N ASP A 42 12.51 0.19 10.83
CA ASP A 42 11.81 1.42 10.45
C ASP A 42 10.39 1.42 11.03
N ILE A 43 9.96 2.58 11.55
CA ILE A 43 8.64 2.72 12.18
C ILE A 43 7.59 3.14 11.13
N PHE A 44 8.00 3.89 10.12
CA PHE A 44 7.10 4.49 9.15
C PHE A 44 7.45 4.13 7.72
N CYS A 45 6.45 4.16 6.85
CA CYS A 45 6.67 4.18 5.41
C CYS A 45 5.76 5.20 4.73
N ASP A 46 6.22 5.69 3.58
CA ASP A 46 5.41 6.37 2.60
C ASP A 46 5.12 5.39 1.45
N VAL A 47 3.90 5.43 0.96
CA VAL A 47 3.49 4.63 -0.21
C VAL A 47 3.00 5.58 -1.29
N SER A 48 3.60 5.52 -2.45
CA SER A 48 3.23 6.31 -3.62
C SER A 48 2.64 5.41 -4.69
N PHE A 49 1.52 5.81 -5.25
CA PHE A 49 0.91 5.09 -6.37
C PHE A 49 0.75 6.01 -7.58
N ASN A 50 0.82 5.40 -8.75
CA ASN A 50 0.45 6.02 -10.01
C ASN A 50 -0.45 5.04 -10.78
N LEU A 51 -1.68 5.45 -11.01
CA LEU A 51 -2.67 4.68 -11.76
C LEU A 51 -2.79 5.27 -13.15
N ALA A 52 -2.64 4.43 -14.14
CA ALA A 52 -2.82 4.82 -15.53
C ALA A 52 -4.24 5.33 -15.80
N SER A 53 -4.42 6.03 -16.90
CA SER A 53 -5.70 6.62 -17.29
C SER A 53 -6.82 5.59 -17.30
N ALA A 54 -7.91 5.90 -16.61
CA ALA A 54 -9.15 5.14 -16.57
C ALA A 54 -10.31 6.13 -16.32
N SER A 55 -11.55 5.71 -16.53
CA SER A 55 -12.69 6.61 -16.30
C SER A 55 -13.12 6.62 -14.84
N PHE A 56 -12.27 7.17 -13.97
CA PHE A 56 -12.53 7.24 -12.52
C PHE A 56 -13.81 8.02 -12.22
N LEU A 57 -14.66 7.46 -11.36
CA LEU A 57 -15.94 8.02 -10.97
C LEU A 57 -15.86 8.69 -9.58
N ALA A 58 -16.80 9.55 -9.24
CA ALA A 58 -16.90 10.22 -7.94
C ALA A 58 -18.03 9.66 -7.07
N PRO A 59 -17.92 9.75 -5.74
CA PRO A 59 -16.73 9.99 -4.90
C PRO A 59 -15.97 8.69 -4.68
N ASN A 60 -14.67 8.72 -4.89
CA ASN A 60 -13.89 7.48 -4.90
C ASN A 60 -12.55 7.64 -4.18
N PHE A 61 -11.95 6.52 -3.79
CA PHE A 61 -10.69 6.49 -3.09
C PHE A 61 -9.89 5.23 -3.40
N ILE A 62 -8.60 5.31 -3.18
CA ILE A 62 -7.70 4.17 -3.15
C ILE A 62 -7.33 3.91 -1.69
N GLY A 63 -7.54 2.70 -1.23
CA GLY A 63 -7.13 2.27 0.11
C GLY A 63 -5.79 1.55 0.06
N ILE A 64 -4.89 1.89 0.98
CA ILE A 64 -3.61 1.20 1.14
C ILE A 64 -3.52 0.73 2.58
N PHE A 65 -3.27 -0.56 2.77
CA PHE A 65 -3.21 -1.21 4.07
C PHE A 65 -1.93 -2.02 4.21
N ILE A 66 -1.47 -2.21 5.43
CA ILE A 66 -0.34 -3.07 5.77
C ILE A 66 -0.87 -4.35 6.41
N TYR A 67 -0.45 -5.47 5.86
CA TYR A 67 -0.85 -6.81 6.26
C TYR A 67 0.35 -7.51 6.90
N PRO A 68 0.44 -7.59 8.24
CA PRO A 68 1.57 -8.23 8.90
C PRO A 68 1.51 -9.74 8.70
N LEU A 69 2.69 -10.35 8.64
CA LEU A 69 2.85 -11.78 8.67
C LEU A 69 2.51 -12.31 10.06
N ASN A 70 1.75 -13.39 10.12
CA ASN A 70 1.43 -14.04 11.38
C ASN A 70 2.68 -14.67 12.03
N LYS A 71 2.57 -15.00 13.31
CA LYS A 71 3.67 -15.61 14.11
C LYS A 71 4.20 -16.92 13.52
N ASP A 72 3.39 -17.65 12.75
CA ASP A 72 3.80 -18.87 12.04
C ASP A 72 4.75 -18.62 10.87
N THR A 73 5.00 -17.33 10.55
CA THR A 73 5.86 -16.84 9.46
C THR A 73 5.47 -17.31 8.05
N SER A 74 4.31 -17.93 7.91
CA SER A 74 3.85 -18.49 6.63
C SER A 74 2.53 -17.90 6.12
N THR A 75 1.69 -17.39 7.04
CA THR A 75 0.38 -16.83 6.72
C THR A 75 0.32 -15.33 7.01
N TYR A 76 -0.37 -14.59 6.16
CA TYR A 76 -0.63 -13.17 6.34
C TYR A 76 -2.05 -12.93 6.82
N GLY A 77 -2.19 -12.08 7.83
CA GLY A 77 -3.48 -11.69 8.36
C GLY A 77 -4.29 -12.84 8.95
N ASP A 78 -5.59 -12.78 8.81
CA ASP A 78 -6.54 -13.78 9.34
C ASP A 78 -6.87 -14.91 8.33
N GLY A 79 -6.07 -15.06 7.30
CA GLY A 79 -6.27 -16.06 6.25
C GLY A 79 -7.39 -15.72 5.25
N ARG A 80 -8.01 -14.55 5.36
CA ARG A 80 -9.13 -14.13 4.49
C ARG A 80 -8.71 -13.65 3.12
N PHE A 81 -7.45 -13.28 2.95
CA PHE A 81 -6.94 -12.82 1.67
C PHE A 81 -6.14 -13.91 0.97
N GLY A 82 -6.76 -14.49 -0.05
CA GLY A 82 -6.04 -15.01 -1.19
C GLY A 82 -5.36 -13.87 -1.95
N THR A 83 -5.07 -14.05 -3.25
CA THR A 83 -4.44 -13.02 -4.08
C THR A 83 -5.34 -11.80 -4.33
N SER A 84 -6.66 -11.95 -4.25
CA SER A 84 -7.63 -10.85 -4.32
C SER A 84 -8.90 -11.19 -3.54
N ALA A 85 -9.56 -10.17 -3.00
CA ALA A 85 -10.84 -10.32 -2.29
C ALA A 85 -11.75 -9.13 -2.57
N ALA A 86 -13.07 -9.35 -2.53
CA ALA A 86 -14.04 -8.27 -2.56
C ALA A 86 -14.03 -7.51 -1.22
N GLY A 87 -14.13 -6.20 -1.29
CA GLY A 87 -14.28 -5.32 -0.13
C GLY A 87 -12.96 -4.76 0.44
N ILE A 88 -13.15 -3.95 1.46
CA ILE A 88 -12.07 -3.26 2.17
C ILE A 88 -11.53 -4.19 3.28
N PRO A 89 -10.21 -4.32 3.41
CA PRO A 89 -9.63 -5.04 4.53
C PRO A 89 -10.05 -4.42 5.86
N SER A 90 -10.56 -5.22 6.78
CA SER A 90 -10.93 -4.76 8.12
C SER A 90 -9.88 -5.19 9.16
N GLY A 91 -9.63 -4.34 10.16
CA GLY A 91 -8.74 -4.66 11.27
C GLY A 91 -7.25 -4.43 11.02
N TYR A 92 -6.87 -3.87 9.88
CA TYR A 92 -5.48 -3.57 9.55
C TYR A 92 -5.24 -2.05 9.44
N PRO A 93 -4.06 -1.57 9.86
CA PRO A 93 -3.71 -0.18 9.67
C PRO A 93 -3.66 0.15 8.19
N GLY A 94 -4.30 1.22 7.80
CA GLY A 94 -4.32 1.68 6.43
C GLY A 94 -4.87 3.08 6.30
N ILE A 95 -4.70 3.66 5.13
CA ILE A 95 -5.17 4.98 4.78
C ILE A 95 -5.87 4.94 3.42
N SER A 96 -6.91 5.75 3.29
CA SER A 96 -7.58 5.97 2.02
C SER A 96 -7.20 7.34 1.45
N VAL A 97 -6.90 7.37 0.16
CA VAL A 97 -6.61 8.59 -0.60
C VAL A 97 -7.75 8.84 -1.58
N GLY A 98 -8.38 9.99 -1.47
CA GLY A 98 -9.40 10.41 -2.44
C GLY A 98 -8.78 10.57 -3.84
N ILE A 99 -9.50 10.13 -4.85
CA ILE A 99 -9.14 10.34 -6.25
C ILE A 99 -10.14 11.26 -6.92
N THR A 100 -9.66 12.02 -7.91
CA THR A 100 -10.50 12.96 -8.65
C THR A 100 -11.21 12.24 -9.80
N PRO A 101 -12.51 12.48 -10.00
CA PRO A 101 -13.20 11.96 -11.18
C PRO A 101 -12.58 12.53 -12.46
N THR A 102 -11.95 11.67 -13.23
CA THR A 102 -11.31 12.08 -14.50
C THR A 102 -10.92 10.86 -15.30
N THR A 103 -10.68 11.05 -16.60
CA THR A 103 -10.08 10.05 -17.47
C THR A 103 -8.56 10.07 -17.46
N ALA A 104 -7.94 11.07 -16.83
CA ALA A 104 -6.48 11.17 -16.73
C ALA A 104 -5.91 10.18 -15.71
N ALA A 105 -4.60 9.95 -15.80
CA ALA A 105 -3.85 9.21 -14.79
C ALA A 105 -3.98 9.87 -13.41
N GLN A 106 -4.02 9.06 -12.36
CA GLN A 106 -4.12 9.49 -10.97
C GLN A 106 -2.86 9.10 -10.20
N SER A 107 -2.32 10.02 -9.45
CA SER A 107 -1.21 9.73 -8.54
C SER A 107 -1.50 10.23 -7.14
N GLY A 108 -0.95 9.57 -6.16
CA GLY A 108 -1.07 9.96 -4.77
C GLY A 108 0.03 9.37 -3.92
N THR A 109 0.25 9.98 -2.76
CA THR A 109 1.19 9.47 -1.77
C THR A 109 0.51 9.45 -0.41
N VAL A 110 0.59 8.31 0.24
CA VAL A 110 0.21 8.12 1.64
C VAL A 110 1.48 8.14 2.46
N SER A 111 1.52 9.00 3.47
CA SER A 111 2.70 9.12 4.34
C SER A 111 2.39 8.63 5.75
N ARG A 112 3.45 8.18 6.45
CA ARG A 112 3.41 7.77 7.85
C ARG A 112 2.52 6.55 8.13
N LEU A 113 2.45 5.61 7.22
CA LEU A 113 1.92 4.29 7.55
C LEU A 113 2.86 3.61 8.55
N LEU A 114 2.30 3.05 9.62
CA LEU A 114 3.07 2.30 10.61
C LEU A 114 3.49 0.95 10.06
N LEU A 115 4.78 0.65 10.14
CA LEU A 115 5.33 -0.65 9.80
C LEU A 115 5.24 -1.61 10.99
N PRO A 116 5.15 -2.92 10.76
CA PRO A 116 5.32 -3.93 11.80
C PRO A 116 6.71 -3.84 12.45
N ALA A 117 6.85 -4.44 13.62
CA ALA A 117 8.11 -4.44 14.36
C ALA A 117 9.28 -4.99 13.54
N MET A 118 10.50 -4.64 13.95
CA MET A 118 11.73 -5.13 13.33
C MET A 118 11.74 -6.66 13.23
N GLY A 119 12.15 -7.17 12.09
CA GLY A 119 12.17 -8.60 11.78
C GLY A 119 10.83 -9.20 11.36
N CYS A 120 9.73 -8.47 11.49
CA CYS A 120 8.42 -8.95 11.05
C CYS A 120 8.23 -8.80 9.55
N GLY A 121 7.68 -9.84 8.94
CA GLY A 121 7.23 -9.80 7.56
C GLY A 121 5.90 -9.06 7.41
N TYR A 122 5.67 -8.49 6.23
CA TYR A 122 4.40 -7.84 5.90
C TYR A 122 4.19 -7.81 4.38
N LYS A 123 2.95 -7.53 4.02
CA LYS A 123 2.56 -7.24 2.64
C LYS A 123 1.72 -5.97 2.60
N PHE A 124 1.65 -5.34 1.45
CA PHE A 124 0.68 -4.29 1.20
C PHE A 124 -0.61 -4.87 0.63
N VAL A 125 -1.73 -4.24 0.95
CA VAL A 125 -3.01 -4.46 0.29
C VAL A 125 -3.43 -3.14 -0.33
N LEU A 126 -3.80 -3.16 -1.61
CA LEU A 126 -4.38 -2.03 -2.30
C LEU A 126 -5.84 -2.33 -2.59
N TYR A 127 -6.74 -1.43 -2.19
CA TYR A 127 -8.18 -1.48 -2.47
C TYR A 127 -8.53 -0.51 -3.58
N ASN A 128 -9.20 -1.00 -4.60
CA ASN A 128 -9.73 -0.18 -5.67
C ASN A 128 -11.15 0.30 -5.36
N GLY A 129 -11.28 1.46 -4.75
CA GLY A 129 -12.56 2.18 -4.61
C GLY A 129 -12.82 3.17 -5.75
N GLY A 130 -12.10 3.08 -6.87
CA GLY A 130 -12.13 4.06 -7.97
C GLY A 130 -13.39 4.05 -8.85
N GLY A 131 -14.34 3.18 -8.58
CA GLY A 131 -15.59 3.08 -9.36
C GLY A 131 -15.41 2.45 -10.75
N VAL A 132 -14.18 2.10 -11.11
CA VAL A 132 -13.83 1.53 -12.42
C VAL A 132 -12.70 0.50 -12.25
N THR A 133 -12.60 -0.45 -13.16
CA THR A 133 -11.44 -1.35 -13.24
C THR A 133 -10.18 -0.57 -13.62
N PHE A 134 -9.07 -0.82 -12.95
CA PHE A 134 -7.80 -0.20 -13.30
C PHE A 134 -7.36 -0.57 -14.71
N ALA A 135 -6.59 0.29 -15.34
CA ALA A 135 -6.00 0.02 -16.65
C ALA A 135 -5.23 -1.31 -16.64
N SER A 136 -5.14 -1.94 -17.81
CA SER A 136 -4.47 -3.22 -18.01
C SER A 136 -2.93 -3.12 -17.99
N SER A 137 -2.39 -1.92 -17.86
CA SER A 137 -0.93 -1.67 -17.85
C SER A 137 -0.60 -0.33 -17.18
N ALA A 138 0.69 -0.14 -16.90
CA ALA A 138 1.28 1.11 -16.43
C ALA A 138 0.78 1.61 -15.05
N ASN A 139 0.20 0.73 -14.23
CA ASN A 139 -0.06 1.04 -12.84
C ASN A 139 1.19 0.72 -12.00
N THR A 140 1.55 1.61 -11.09
CA THR A 140 2.68 1.40 -10.17
C THR A 140 2.27 1.74 -8.74
N CYS A 141 2.87 1.04 -7.79
CA CYS A 141 2.77 1.36 -6.38
C CYS A 141 4.10 1.05 -5.72
N GLN A 142 4.71 2.06 -5.14
CA GLN A 142 6.05 2.01 -4.56
C GLN A 142 6.00 2.47 -3.12
N TYR A 143 6.95 2.02 -2.31
CA TYR A 143 7.09 2.44 -0.93
C TYR A 143 8.53 2.82 -0.62
N ARG A 144 8.72 3.59 0.43
CA ARG A 144 10.00 3.83 1.09
C ARG A 144 9.79 3.86 2.60
N SER A 145 10.77 3.38 3.33
CA SER A 145 10.71 3.35 4.80
C SER A 145 11.66 4.34 5.43
N TYR A 146 11.38 4.72 6.68
CA TYR A 146 12.18 5.64 7.45
C TYR A 146 11.85 5.55 8.94
N ASN A 147 12.70 6.16 9.74
CA ASN A 147 12.56 6.19 11.18
C ASN A 147 12.57 7.62 11.73
N ARG A 148 12.33 7.75 13.01
CA ARG A 148 12.47 8.97 13.78
C ARG A 148 13.62 8.80 14.75
N ALA A 149 14.64 9.64 14.66
CA ALA A 149 15.77 9.66 15.57
C ALA A 149 15.60 10.78 16.60
N VAL A 150 16.02 10.51 17.83
CA VAL A 150 16.16 11.52 18.87
C VAL A 150 17.65 11.84 19.00
N VAL A 151 18.04 13.10 18.84
CA VAL A 151 19.41 13.61 18.94
C VAL A 151 19.51 14.67 20.03
#